data_fcaf5895b514344fcca1db906433bea4
#
_entry.id   fcaf5895b514344fcca1db906433bea4
#
_cell.length_a   1.000
_cell.length_b   1.000
_cell.length_c   1.000
_cell.angle_alpha   90.00
_cell.angle_beta   90.00
_cell.angle_gamma   90.00
#
_symmetry.space_group_name_H-M   'P 1'
#
loop_
_entity.id
_entity.type
_entity.pdbx_description
1 polymer ?
#
loop_
_entity_poly.entity_id
_entity_poly.type
_entity_poly.pdbx_seq_one_letter_code
_entity_poly.pdbx_strand_id
1 'polypeptide(L)'
;MEFKIRDRSVNAGTRALVEERRVYLQLVDQGVGYAEAARIVGINVRTGKRWRNGRTASGGTVQALPIEPSGASPKPSGTPLDGPSRYLREADRIHIADRLREKATIRAIAAELGRSPSTVSREIRRNRTVLPDGSWAYRPHAAQRRADQRTPRPKPDKIGQSPQLRDFIQHHLKMRWSPEQICHALRRRFPDRPEMRVTHETIYQALYVQGRGELRRELARALRTGRTRRRPHRHAYKRLPRAIRNMVMISDRPAEAADRAVPGHWEGDLIIGKGGKSAIGTLVERSTRYVMLLHLPVGHSAASTRDALVESVGTLPPHLRRSLTWDQGSEMAAHRAFTVATDVPVYFCNPASPWQRGSNENTNGLLRQYFPKGTDLSDHTRERLDVVAAELNSRPRKTLGWETPAERLAKLLAASN
;
A
#
# COMPACT_ATOMS: atom_id res chain seq x y z
N MET A 1 -13.50 -37.99 24.29
CA MET A 1 -13.04 -36.81 25.05
C MET A 1 -13.98 -35.67 24.77
N GLU A 2 -14.71 -35.24 25.78
CA GLU A 2 -15.63 -34.14 25.65
C GLU A 2 -14.84 -32.82 25.70
N PHE A 3 -14.81 -32.06 24.62
CA PHE A 3 -14.12 -30.77 24.57
C PHE A 3 -15.05 -29.69 25.09
N LYS A 4 -14.70 -29.08 26.22
CA LYS A 4 -15.44 -27.93 26.77
C LYS A 4 -15.35 -26.74 25.83
N ILE A 5 -16.48 -26.37 25.23
CA ILE A 5 -16.63 -25.13 24.45
C ILE A 5 -16.45 -23.95 25.44
N ARG A 6 -15.62 -22.99 25.04
CA ARG A 6 -15.31 -21.78 25.83
C ARG A 6 -16.57 -21.00 26.15
N ASP A 7 -16.87 -20.81 27.44
CA ASP A 7 -17.90 -19.89 27.88
C ASP A 7 -17.49 -18.44 27.58
N ARG A 8 -18.30 -17.73 26.80
CA ARG A 8 -18.08 -16.34 26.39
C ARG A 8 -18.45 -15.30 27.44
N SER A 9 -19.02 -15.72 28.58
CA SER A 9 -19.52 -14.84 29.65
C SER A 9 -18.43 -14.28 30.55
N VAL A 10 -17.20 -14.79 30.52
CA VAL A 10 -16.11 -14.33 31.38
C VAL A 10 -15.22 -13.34 30.60
N ASN A 11 -15.25 -12.07 30.98
CA ASN A 11 -14.33 -11.03 30.62
C ASN A 11 -12.90 -11.34 31.11
N ALA A 12 -12.22 -12.30 30.49
CA ALA A 12 -10.80 -12.53 30.70
C ALA A 12 -10.01 -11.60 29.80
N GLY A 13 -9.27 -10.67 30.39
CA GLY A 13 -8.22 -9.93 29.71
C GLY A 13 -7.32 -10.88 28.91
N THR A 14 -6.58 -10.38 27.98
CA THR A 14 -5.74 -11.04 26.95
C THR A 14 -4.88 -12.20 27.48
N ARG A 15 -5.53 -13.31 27.89
CA ARG A 15 -4.85 -14.55 28.25
C ARG A 15 -4.37 -15.21 26.96
N ALA A 16 -3.07 -15.53 26.88
CA ALA A 16 -2.52 -16.25 25.76
C ALA A 16 -3.27 -17.60 25.61
N LEU A 17 -3.87 -17.84 24.43
CA LEU A 17 -4.64 -19.05 24.11
C LEU A 17 -3.68 -20.23 23.86
N VAL A 18 -2.90 -20.63 24.87
CA VAL A 18 -1.82 -21.62 24.75
C VAL A 18 -2.40 -23.02 24.60
N GLU A 19 -3.39 -23.38 25.42
CA GLU A 19 -4.04 -24.69 25.37
C GLU A 19 -4.87 -24.84 24.09
N GLU A 20 -5.64 -23.84 23.74
CA GLU A 20 -6.42 -23.86 22.50
C GLU A 20 -5.52 -24.01 21.28
N ARG A 21 -4.34 -23.39 21.31
CA ARG A 21 -3.34 -23.54 20.25
C ARG A 21 -2.80 -24.97 20.18
N ARG A 22 -2.50 -25.59 21.33
CA ARG A 22 -2.00 -26.96 21.41
C ARG A 22 -3.01 -27.93 20.85
N VAL A 23 -4.26 -27.86 21.28
CA VAL A 23 -5.37 -28.72 20.83
C VAL A 23 -5.64 -28.51 19.33
N TYR A 24 -5.64 -27.25 18.85
CA TYR A 24 -5.82 -26.97 17.42
C TYR A 24 -4.74 -27.63 16.55
N LEU A 25 -3.47 -27.53 16.95
CA LEU A 25 -2.37 -28.11 16.21
C LEU A 25 -2.40 -29.63 16.22
N GLN A 26 -2.79 -30.24 17.34
CA GLN A 26 -2.97 -31.69 17.47
C GLN A 26 -4.09 -32.21 16.55
N LEU A 27 -5.23 -31.49 16.46
CA LEU A 27 -6.32 -31.85 15.55
C LEU A 27 -5.91 -31.76 14.07
N VAL A 28 -5.15 -30.72 13.72
CA VAL A 28 -4.63 -30.55 12.34
C VAL A 28 -3.62 -31.63 12.01
N ASP A 29 -2.79 -32.06 12.95
CA ASP A 29 -1.80 -33.14 12.77
C ASP A 29 -2.48 -34.51 12.63
N GLN A 30 -3.65 -34.71 13.26
CA GLN A 30 -4.52 -35.87 13.08
C GLN A 30 -5.30 -35.86 11.76
N GLY A 31 -5.07 -34.87 10.88
CA GLY A 31 -5.72 -34.77 9.57
C GLY A 31 -7.06 -34.05 9.55
N VAL A 32 -7.51 -33.47 10.68
CA VAL A 32 -8.73 -32.67 10.71
C VAL A 32 -8.53 -31.35 9.94
N GLY A 33 -9.48 -31.02 9.06
CA GLY A 33 -9.42 -29.80 8.27
C GLY A 33 -9.26 -28.53 9.11
N TYR A 34 -8.38 -27.61 8.73
CA TYR A 34 -8.04 -26.41 9.52
C TYR A 34 -9.24 -25.52 9.92
N ALA A 35 -10.31 -25.50 9.11
CA ALA A 35 -11.54 -24.77 9.41
C ALA A 35 -12.38 -25.49 10.47
N GLU A 36 -12.41 -26.81 10.42
CA GLU A 36 -13.10 -27.68 11.35
C GLU A 36 -12.38 -27.74 12.70
N ALA A 37 -11.08 -27.91 12.70
CA ALA A 37 -10.25 -27.81 13.90
C ALA A 37 -10.42 -26.46 14.61
N ALA A 38 -10.52 -25.36 13.86
CA ALA A 38 -10.80 -24.04 14.44
C ALA A 38 -12.19 -23.96 15.06
N ARG A 39 -13.20 -24.62 14.47
CA ARG A 39 -14.57 -24.70 15.00
C ARG A 39 -14.61 -25.53 16.28
N ILE A 40 -13.97 -26.68 16.29
CA ILE A 40 -13.91 -27.58 17.46
C ILE A 40 -13.27 -26.85 18.66
N VAL A 41 -12.18 -26.13 18.42
CA VAL A 41 -11.45 -25.40 19.48
C VAL A 41 -12.12 -24.06 19.85
N GLY A 42 -13.15 -23.62 19.13
CA GLY A 42 -13.85 -22.36 19.37
C GLY A 42 -13.04 -21.09 19.05
N ILE A 43 -12.10 -21.19 18.11
CA ILE A 43 -11.27 -20.07 17.66
C ILE A 43 -11.66 -19.59 16.26
N ASN A 44 -11.30 -18.35 15.93
CA ASN A 44 -11.47 -17.85 14.58
C ASN A 44 -10.53 -18.59 13.59
N VAL A 45 -11.05 -19.00 12.44
CA VAL A 45 -10.30 -19.69 11.37
C VAL A 45 -9.02 -18.95 10.99
N ARG A 46 -9.04 -17.60 11.02
CA ARG A 46 -7.87 -16.75 10.76
C ARG A 46 -6.80 -16.91 11.84
N THR A 47 -7.20 -17.13 13.09
CA THR A 47 -6.30 -17.41 14.21
C THR A 47 -5.64 -18.77 14.04
N GLY A 48 -6.42 -19.80 13.70
CA GLY A 48 -5.92 -21.14 13.42
C GLY A 48 -4.90 -21.15 12.27
N LYS A 49 -5.19 -20.47 11.15
CA LYS A 49 -4.24 -20.31 10.04
C LYS A 49 -2.93 -19.62 10.45
N ARG A 50 -2.99 -18.62 11.37
CA ARG A 50 -1.80 -17.96 11.90
C ARG A 50 -0.95 -18.91 12.73
N TRP A 51 -1.57 -19.72 13.57
CA TRP A 51 -0.87 -20.71 14.40
C TRP A 51 -0.17 -21.76 13.56
N ARG A 52 -0.86 -22.31 12.56
CA ARG A 52 -0.26 -23.27 11.61
C ARG A 52 0.96 -22.69 10.91
N ASN A 53 0.95 -21.40 10.61
CA ASN A 53 2.05 -20.73 9.92
C ASN A 53 3.13 -20.18 10.89
N GLY A 54 3.18 -20.65 12.15
CA GLY A 54 4.18 -20.25 13.13
C GLY A 54 4.05 -18.82 13.68
N ARG A 55 2.87 -18.17 13.57
CA ARG A 55 2.64 -16.79 14.01
C ARG A 55 1.82 -16.75 15.29
N THR A 56 2.27 -15.99 16.28
CA THR A 56 1.48 -15.69 17.50
C THR A 56 0.51 -14.54 17.30
N ALA A 57 -0.61 -14.53 18.04
CA ALA A 57 -1.65 -13.50 17.93
C ALA A 57 -1.28 -12.18 18.62
N SER A 58 -0.36 -12.18 19.57
CA SER A 58 0.13 -11.01 20.28
C SER A 58 1.47 -10.57 19.69
N GLY A 59 1.61 -9.28 19.37
CA GLY A 59 2.85 -8.67 18.86
C GLY A 59 4.00 -8.60 19.89
N GLY A 60 4.10 -9.57 20.75
CA GLY A 60 5.22 -9.78 21.66
C GLY A 60 6.32 -10.60 20.97
N THR A 61 7.55 -10.27 21.27
CA THR A 61 8.82 -10.78 20.72
C THR A 61 9.12 -12.25 21.04
N VAL A 62 8.16 -13.07 21.37
CA VAL A 62 8.37 -14.51 21.57
C VAL A 62 8.05 -15.22 20.27
N GLN A 63 9.08 -15.53 19.53
CA GLN A 63 9.03 -16.37 18.34
C GLN A 63 8.53 -17.76 18.79
N ALA A 64 7.35 -18.17 18.31
CA ALA A 64 6.89 -19.53 18.55
C ALA A 64 7.88 -20.48 17.88
N LEU A 65 8.43 -21.40 18.66
CA LEU A 65 9.31 -22.45 18.13
C LEU A 65 8.62 -23.15 16.96
N PRO A 66 9.33 -23.39 15.85
CA PRO A 66 8.83 -24.24 14.77
C PRO A 66 8.46 -25.58 15.37
N ILE A 67 7.30 -26.14 14.98
CA ILE A 67 6.96 -27.51 15.35
C ILE A 67 7.84 -28.37 14.46
N GLU A 68 8.80 -29.05 15.06
CA GLU A 68 9.57 -30.13 14.39
C GLU A 68 8.57 -31.21 13.98
N PRO A 69 8.49 -31.62 12.71
CA PRO A 69 7.70 -32.76 12.31
C PRO A 69 8.30 -34.01 12.97
N SER A 70 7.56 -34.58 13.90
CA SER A 70 7.92 -35.84 14.60
C SER A 70 8.02 -36.93 13.54
N GLY A 71 9.23 -37.40 13.24
CA GLY A 71 9.44 -38.60 12.45
C GLY A 71 10.13 -38.46 11.10
N ALA A 72 10.85 -37.39 10.82
CA ALA A 72 11.71 -37.32 9.61
C ALA A 72 13.14 -37.73 9.93
N SER A 73 13.58 -38.85 9.35
CA SER A 73 15.00 -39.24 9.31
C SER A 73 15.89 -38.16 8.73
N PRO A 74 17.15 -37.99 9.15
CA PRO A 74 18.01 -36.93 8.71
C PRO A 74 18.23 -36.97 7.20
N LYS A 75 17.86 -35.92 6.49
CA LYS A 75 18.19 -35.72 5.09
C LYS A 75 19.65 -35.37 4.95
N PRO A 76 20.40 -35.97 4.00
CA PRO A 76 21.79 -35.58 3.76
C PRO A 76 21.87 -34.14 3.26
N SER A 77 22.81 -33.39 3.84
CA SER A 77 23.17 -32.03 3.47
C SER A 77 23.69 -32.03 2.02
N GLY A 78 23.02 -31.31 1.14
CA GLY A 78 23.57 -31.06 -0.19
C GLY A 78 22.56 -30.97 -1.34
N THR A 79 21.31 -30.53 -1.11
CA THR A 79 20.36 -30.34 -2.23
C THR A 79 19.75 -28.93 -2.18
N PRO A 80 19.67 -28.23 -3.32
CA PRO A 80 19.03 -26.89 -3.38
C PRO A 80 17.55 -26.96 -2.97
N LEU A 81 17.06 -25.87 -2.41
CA LEU A 81 15.66 -25.62 -1.99
C LEU A 81 14.65 -25.95 -3.10
N ASP A 82 14.23 -27.19 -3.18
CA ASP A 82 13.29 -27.70 -4.17
C ASP A 82 11.92 -27.98 -3.54
N GLY A 83 11.14 -26.93 -3.39
CA GLY A 83 9.68 -27.08 -3.24
C GLY A 83 9.08 -27.62 -4.57
N PRO A 84 7.89 -28.26 -4.55
CA PRO A 84 7.26 -28.78 -5.75
C PRO A 84 7.07 -27.66 -6.77
N SER A 85 7.87 -27.69 -7.84
CA SER A 85 7.79 -26.74 -8.96
C SER A 85 6.37 -26.78 -9.55
N ARG A 86 5.80 -25.61 -9.87
CA ARG A 86 4.52 -25.52 -10.60
C ARG A 86 4.55 -26.25 -11.95
N TYR A 87 5.74 -26.40 -12.53
CA TYR A 87 5.97 -27.00 -13.84
C TYR A 87 6.58 -28.39 -13.70
N LEU A 88 6.28 -29.29 -14.66
CA LEU A 88 6.93 -30.59 -14.78
C LEU A 88 8.38 -30.41 -15.20
N ARG A 89 9.28 -31.08 -14.49
CA ARG A 89 10.72 -31.11 -14.76
C ARG A 89 11.05 -32.28 -15.70
N GLU A 90 12.27 -32.35 -16.16
CA GLU A 90 12.75 -33.43 -17.00
C GLU A 90 12.62 -34.79 -16.29
N ALA A 91 12.95 -34.88 -15.02
CA ALA A 91 12.76 -36.08 -14.21
C ALA A 91 11.31 -36.56 -14.17
N ASP A 92 10.34 -35.60 -14.02
CA ASP A 92 8.91 -35.93 -14.04
C ASP A 92 8.50 -36.51 -15.42
N ARG A 93 9.07 -36.01 -16.51
CA ARG A 93 8.82 -36.44 -17.87
C ARG A 93 9.42 -37.82 -18.16
N ILE A 94 10.60 -38.10 -17.60
CA ILE A 94 11.20 -39.44 -17.65
C ILE A 94 10.29 -40.43 -16.92
N HIS A 95 9.87 -40.10 -15.71
CA HIS A 95 8.94 -40.93 -14.95
C HIS A 95 7.64 -41.21 -15.71
N ILE A 96 7.02 -40.18 -16.32
CA ILE A 96 5.82 -40.36 -17.17
C ILE A 96 6.11 -41.36 -18.31
N ALA A 97 7.26 -41.25 -18.98
CA ALA A 97 7.60 -42.12 -20.10
C ALA A 97 7.78 -43.59 -19.66
N ASP A 98 8.43 -43.83 -18.53
CA ASP A 98 8.67 -45.17 -17.98
C ASP A 98 7.36 -45.81 -17.55
N ARG A 99 6.53 -45.11 -16.82
CA ARG A 99 5.23 -45.61 -16.39
C ARG A 99 4.26 -45.85 -17.56
N LEU A 100 4.34 -45.07 -18.64
CA LEU A 100 3.56 -45.34 -19.86
C LEU A 100 3.99 -46.61 -20.56
N ARG A 101 5.31 -46.96 -20.58
CA ARG A 101 5.79 -48.26 -21.10
C ARG A 101 5.28 -49.43 -20.28
N GLU A 102 5.15 -49.26 -18.98
CA GLU A 102 4.57 -50.25 -18.06
C GLU A 102 3.03 -50.29 -18.11
N LYS A 103 2.41 -49.56 -19.04
CA LYS A 103 0.94 -49.47 -19.22
C LYS A 103 0.20 -48.94 -17.98
N ALA A 104 0.85 -48.15 -17.12
CA ALA A 104 0.23 -47.52 -15.97
C ALA A 104 -0.84 -46.50 -16.38
N THR A 105 -1.87 -46.39 -15.59
CA THR A 105 -2.95 -45.42 -15.86
C THR A 105 -2.50 -43.98 -15.58
N ILE A 106 -3.07 -43.01 -16.29
CA ILE A 106 -2.79 -41.57 -16.07
C ILE A 106 -3.05 -41.18 -14.60
N ARG A 107 -4.04 -41.77 -13.94
CA ARG A 107 -4.36 -41.50 -12.54
C ARG A 107 -3.24 -41.99 -11.60
N ALA A 108 -2.69 -43.22 -11.86
CA ALA A 108 -1.58 -43.76 -11.08
C ALA A 108 -0.33 -42.89 -11.24
N ILE A 109 0.06 -42.55 -12.47
CA ILE A 109 1.20 -41.67 -12.77
C ILE A 109 1.03 -40.30 -12.09
N ALA A 110 -0.16 -39.74 -12.11
CA ALA A 110 -0.43 -38.45 -11.49
C ALA A 110 -0.32 -38.51 -9.97
N ALA A 111 -0.78 -39.58 -9.33
CA ALA A 111 -0.65 -39.81 -7.89
C ALA A 111 0.83 -39.92 -7.47
N GLU A 112 1.63 -40.70 -8.20
CA GLU A 112 3.06 -40.89 -7.95
C GLU A 112 3.84 -39.54 -8.05
N LEU A 113 3.48 -38.68 -9.00
CA LEU A 113 4.08 -37.35 -9.18
C LEU A 113 3.52 -36.27 -8.26
N GLY A 114 2.50 -36.58 -7.45
CA GLY A 114 1.79 -35.56 -6.66
C GLY A 114 1.13 -34.49 -7.50
N ARG A 115 0.63 -34.85 -8.71
CA ARG A 115 0.01 -33.93 -9.68
C ARG A 115 -1.44 -34.32 -9.98
N SER A 116 -2.19 -33.39 -10.56
CA SER A 116 -3.54 -33.71 -11.02
C SER A 116 -3.49 -34.59 -12.28
N PRO A 117 -4.39 -35.55 -12.44
CA PRO A 117 -4.49 -36.39 -13.66
C PRO A 117 -4.64 -35.52 -14.93
N SER A 118 -5.32 -34.38 -14.85
CA SER A 118 -5.45 -33.46 -15.98
C SER A 118 -4.13 -32.80 -16.39
N THR A 119 -3.19 -32.63 -15.47
CA THR A 119 -1.85 -32.11 -15.77
C THR A 119 -1.05 -33.14 -16.58
N VAL A 120 -1.03 -34.40 -16.14
CA VAL A 120 -0.32 -35.49 -16.83
C VAL A 120 -0.96 -35.75 -18.20
N SER A 121 -2.28 -35.79 -18.27
CA SER A 121 -3.00 -35.97 -19.53
C SER A 121 -2.68 -34.89 -20.56
N ARG A 122 -2.69 -33.61 -20.11
CA ARG A 122 -2.33 -32.47 -20.98
C ARG A 122 -0.87 -32.52 -21.42
N GLU A 123 0.04 -32.91 -20.54
CA GLU A 123 1.47 -33.06 -20.87
C GLU A 123 1.67 -34.12 -21.96
N ILE A 124 1.09 -35.32 -21.80
CA ILE A 124 1.17 -36.41 -22.79
C ILE A 124 0.57 -35.96 -24.12
N ARG A 125 -0.65 -35.37 -24.10
CA ARG A 125 -1.35 -34.91 -25.31
C ARG A 125 -0.56 -33.86 -26.09
N ARG A 126 0.10 -32.95 -25.40
CA ARG A 126 0.88 -31.86 -26.02
C ARG A 126 2.20 -32.33 -26.59
N ASN A 127 2.81 -33.35 -26.01
CA ASN A 127 4.20 -33.70 -26.25
C ASN A 127 4.37 -35.10 -26.85
N ARG A 128 3.30 -35.86 -27.06
CA ARG A 128 3.36 -37.12 -27.81
C ARG A 128 3.86 -36.90 -29.25
N THR A 129 4.58 -37.85 -29.78
CA THR A 129 5.03 -37.87 -31.18
C THR A 129 4.21 -38.89 -31.89
N VAL A 130 3.56 -38.53 -32.98
CA VAL A 130 2.88 -39.48 -33.87
C VAL A 130 3.93 -40.18 -34.72
N LEU A 131 3.87 -41.50 -34.78
CA LEU A 131 4.78 -42.33 -35.56
C LEU A 131 4.21 -42.55 -36.99
N PRO A 132 5.02 -42.99 -37.96
CA PRO A 132 4.58 -43.21 -39.33
C PRO A 132 3.43 -44.23 -39.48
N ASP A 133 3.33 -45.17 -38.54
CA ASP A 133 2.27 -46.19 -38.47
C ASP A 133 0.96 -45.70 -37.85
N GLY A 134 0.85 -44.37 -37.57
CA GLY A 134 -0.30 -43.78 -36.92
C GLY A 134 -0.37 -43.95 -35.41
N SER A 135 0.51 -44.75 -34.82
CA SER A 135 0.66 -44.89 -33.36
C SER A 135 1.33 -43.64 -32.76
N TRP A 136 1.38 -43.53 -31.45
CA TRP A 136 2.06 -42.40 -30.80
C TRP A 136 3.02 -42.90 -29.71
N ALA A 137 4.10 -42.16 -29.54
CA ALA A 137 5.08 -42.41 -28.49
C ALA A 137 5.31 -41.11 -27.68
N TYR A 138 5.52 -41.28 -26.39
CA TYR A 138 5.94 -40.16 -25.51
C TYR A 138 7.45 -40.28 -25.26
N ARG A 139 8.19 -39.30 -25.76
CA ARG A 139 9.65 -39.21 -25.64
C ARG A 139 10.02 -38.09 -24.67
N PRO A 140 10.57 -38.40 -23.46
CA PRO A 140 10.75 -37.40 -22.39
C PRO A 140 11.66 -36.24 -22.78
N HIS A 141 12.81 -36.52 -23.41
CA HIS A 141 13.74 -35.47 -23.87
C HIS A 141 13.16 -34.59 -24.99
N ALA A 142 12.35 -35.15 -25.88
CA ALA A 142 11.64 -34.36 -26.88
C ALA A 142 10.55 -33.49 -26.26
N ALA A 143 9.85 -34.03 -25.26
CA ALA A 143 8.85 -33.30 -24.49
C ALA A 143 9.50 -32.16 -23.70
N GLN A 144 10.67 -32.36 -23.09
CA GLN A 144 11.44 -31.34 -22.41
C GLN A 144 11.85 -30.23 -23.37
N ARG A 145 12.48 -30.54 -24.49
CA ARG A 145 12.86 -29.55 -25.51
C ARG A 145 11.68 -28.72 -25.98
N ARG A 146 10.51 -29.34 -26.22
CA ARG A 146 9.29 -28.61 -26.61
C ARG A 146 8.76 -27.73 -25.47
N ALA A 147 8.91 -28.14 -24.21
CA ALA A 147 8.56 -27.31 -23.05
C ALA A 147 9.50 -26.11 -22.93
N ASP A 148 10.80 -26.33 -23.10
CA ASP A 148 11.82 -25.25 -23.05
C ASP A 148 11.60 -24.21 -24.16
N GLN A 149 11.29 -24.68 -25.39
CA GLN A 149 10.95 -23.81 -26.51
C GLN A 149 9.69 -22.96 -26.27
N ARG A 150 8.73 -23.47 -25.49
CA ARG A 150 7.50 -22.77 -25.10
C ARG A 150 7.69 -21.89 -23.88
N THR A 151 8.80 -22.07 -23.15
CA THR A 151 9.10 -21.17 -22.03
C THR A 151 9.32 -19.76 -22.59
N PRO A 152 8.56 -18.75 -22.14
CA PRO A 152 8.72 -17.40 -22.64
C PRO A 152 10.18 -16.96 -22.45
N ARG A 153 10.85 -16.59 -23.54
CA ARG A 153 12.16 -15.94 -23.43
C ARG A 153 12.03 -14.76 -22.47
N PRO A 154 13.01 -14.52 -21.58
CA PRO A 154 13.03 -13.32 -20.77
C PRO A 154 12.80 -12.13 -21.70
N LYS A 155 11.70 -11.41 -21.52
CA LYS A 155 11.47 -10.20 -22.29
C LYS A 155 12.58 -9.22 -21.94
N PRO A 156 13.26 -8.63 -22.95
CA PRO A 156 14.27 -7.64 -22.68
C PRO A 156 13.67 -6.51 -21.83
N ASP A 157 14.43 -6.02 -20.87
CA ASP A 157 14.00 -4.92 -20.00
C ASP A 157 13.71 -3.67 -20.82
N LYS A 158 12.44 -3.34 -20.97
CA LYS A 158 11.99 -2.19 -21.76
C LYS A 158 12.58 -0.86 -21.25
N ILE A 159 12.75 -0.75 -19.93
CA ILE A 159 13.29 0.45 -19.29
C ILE A 159 14.80 0.53 -19.50
N GLY A 160 15.51 -0.61 -19.41
CA GLY A 160 16.95 -0.68 -19.65
C GLY A 160 17.33 -0.39 -21.10
N GLN A 161 16.48 -0.76 -22.07
CA GLN A 161 16.74 -0.56 -23.50
C GLN A 161 16.46 0.86 -24.00
N SER A 162 15.66 1.65 -23.28
CA SER A 162 15.32 3.03 -23.68
C SER A 162 15.87 4.03 -22.66
N PRO A 163 17.01 4.69 -22.96
CA PRO A 163 17.57 5.72 -22.09
C PRO A 163 16.57 6.83 -21.78
N GLN A 164 15.86 7.32 -22.81
CA GLN A 164 14.86 8.39 -22.65
C GLN A 164 13.72 7.99 -21.70
N LEU A 165 13.22 6.75 -21.82
CA LEU A 165 12.18 6.23 -20.91
C LEU A 165 12.72 6.10 -19.48
N ARG A 166 13.93 5.58 -19.33
CA ARG A 166 14.60 5.43 -18.04
C ARG A 166 14.80 6.78 -17.35
N ASP A 167 15.34 7.77 -18.09
CA ASP A 167 15.61 9.10 -17.55
C ASP A 167 14.32 9.81 -17.12
N PHE A 168 13.25 9.69 -17.92
CA PHE A 168 11.93 10.20 -17.57
C PHE A 168 11.42 9.56 -16.27
N ILE A 169 11.49 8.24 -16.15
CA ILE A 169 11.05 7.52 -14.94
C ILE A 169 11.90 7.92 -13.74
N GLN A 170 13.23 7.96 -13.87
CA GLN A 170 14.13 8.35 -12.79
C GLN A 170 13.88 9.78 -12.30
N HIS A 171 13.73 10.72 -13.23
CA HIS A 171 13.44 12.12 -12.91
C HIS A 171 12.18 12.24 -12.05
N HIS A 172 11.06 11.64 -12.47
CA HIS A 172 9.80 11.73 -11.76
C HIS A 172 9.78 10.92 -10.45
N LEU A 173 10.54 9.82 -10.37
CA LEU A 173 10.75 9.12 -9.10
C LEU A 173 11.54 9.96 -8.10
N LYS A 174 12.56 10.73 -8.53
CA LYS A 174 13.27 11.70 -7.68
C LYS A 174 12.33 12.78 -7.16
N MET A 175 11.37 13.22 -7.99
CA MET A 175 10.27 14.10 -7.58
C MET A 175 9.18 13.39 -6.74
N ARG A 176 9.44 12.15 -6.31
CA ARG A 176 8.56 11.33 -5.46
C ARG A 176 7.18 11.03 -6.05
N TRP A 177 7.09 10.99 -7.38
CA TRP A 177 5.88 10.54 -8.06
C TRP A 177 5.70 9.04 -7.90
N SER A 178 4.44 8.58 -7.84
CA SER A 178 4.16 7.15 -7.86
C SER A 178 4.32 6.56 -9.27
N PRO A 179 4.65 5.27 -9.41
CA PRO A 179 4.70 4.61 -10.72
C PRO A 179 3.44 4.79 -11.55
N GLU A 180 2.26 4.84 -10.91
CA GLU A 180 0.98 5.07 -11.61
C GLU A 180 0.91 6.49 -12.20
N GLN A 181 1.34 7.50 -11.44
CA GLN A 181 1.43 8.90 -11.92
C GLN A 181 2.39 9.03 -13.11
N ILE A 182 3.54 8.36 -13.04
CA ILE A 182 4.54 8.35 -14.11
C ILE A 182 3.97 7.73 -15.39
N CYS A 183 3.26 6.60 -15.28
CA CYS A 183 2.63 5.97 -16.44
C CYS A 183 1.61 6.88 -17.12
N HIS A 184 0.82 7.63 -16.35
CA HIS A 184 -0.13 8.58 -16.90
C HIS A 184 0.55 9.78 -17.55
N ALA A 185 1.58 10.33 -16.92
CA ALA A 185 2.37 11.41 -17.52
C ALA A 185 3.05 11.00 -18.83
N LEU A 186 3.58 9.78 -18.91
CA LEU A 186 4.16 9.24 -20.14
C LEU A 186 3.12 9.17 -21.28
N ARG A 187 1.90 8.69 -20.99
CA ARG A 187 0.83 8.62 -22.00
C ARG A 187 0.41 10.01 -22.50
N ARG A 188 0.34 10.98 -21.61
CA ARG A 188 -0.06 12.36 -21.93
C ARG A 188 1.04 13.10 -22.71
N ARG A 189 2.31 12.88 -22.32
CA ARG A 189 3.46 13.57 -22.95
C ARG A 189 3.88 12.96 -24.27
N PHE A 190 3.68 11.65 -24.45
CA PHE A 190 4.10 10.89 -25.60
C PHE A 190 2.94 10.03 -26.15
N PRO A 191 1.83 10.67 -26.65
CA PRO A 191 0.64 9.94 -27.07
C PRO A 191 0.91 8.98 -28.23
N ASP A 192 1.77 9.37 -29.16
CA ASP A 192 2.04 8.65 -30.42
C ASP A 192 3.30 7.76 -30.35
N ARG A 193 3.87 7.59 -29.15
CA ARG A 193 5.10 6.82 -28.96
C ARG A 193 4.88 5.58 -28.09
N PRO A 194 4.54 4.42 -28.71
CA PRO A 194 4.27 3.18 -27.97
C PRO A 194 5.48 2.65 -27.20
N GLU A 195 6.72 2.98 -27.63
CA GLU A 195 7.95 2.63 -26.91
C GLU A 195 8.04 3.31 -25.54
N MET A 196 7.41 4.48 -25.36
CA MET A 196 7.35 5.22 -24.08
C MET A 196 6.21 4.72 -23.16
N ARG A 197 5.38 3.78 -23.59
CA ARG A 197 4.27 3.26 -22.77
C ARG A 197 4.74 2.12 -21.90
N VAL A 198 4.59 2.28 -20.58
CA VAL A 198 4.86 1.24 -19.57
C VAL A 198 3.70 1.12 -18.61
N THR A 199 3.61 0.00 -17.91
CA THR A 199 2.68 -0.18 -16.80
C THR A 199 3.38 0.14 -15.50
N HIS A 200 2.61 0.50 -14.47
CA HIS A 200 3.16 0.72 -13.13
C HIS A 200 3.83 -0.54 -12.57
N GLU A 201 3.33 -1.72 -12.94
CA GLU A 201 3.93 -3.00 -12.57
C GLU A 201 5.33 -3.17 -13.18
N THR A 202 5.53 -2.77 -14.45
CA THR A 202 6.85 -2.79 -15.08
C THR A 202 7.85 -1.91 -14.33
N ILE A 203 7.40 -0.72 -13.89
CA ILE A 203 8.24 0.17 -13.07
C ILE A 203 8.53 -0.47 -11.72
N TYR A 204 7.52 -1.05 -11.03
CA TYR A 204 7.74 -1.76 -9.77
C TYR A 204 8.70 -2.94 -9.92
N GLN A 205 8.56 -3.74 -10.97
CA GLN A 205 9.47 -4.87 -11.25
C GLN A 205 10.90 -4.40 -11.48
N ALA A 206 11.10 -3.33 -12.25
CA ALA A 206 12.43 -2.75 -12.44
C ALA A 206 13.04 -2.26 -11.13
N LEU A 207 12.21 -1.73 -10.21
CA LEU A 207 12.63 -1.30 -8.88
C LEU A 207 13.01 -2.45 -7.94
N TYR A 208 12.28 -3.58 -8.01
CA TYR A 208 12.42 -4.68 -7.05
C TYR A 208 13.31 -5.83 -7.55
N VAL A 209 13.30 -6.13 -8.85
CA VAL A 209 13.97 -7.31 -9.43
C VAL A 209 15.41 -6.99 -9.85
N GLN A 210 15.67 -5.82 -10.41
CA GLN A 210 17.01 -5.42 -10.86
C GLN A 210 17.91 -4.90 -9.74
N GLY A 211 17.53 -5.10 -8.52
CA GLY A 211 18.04 -4.48 -7.30
C GLY A 211 19.44 -4.90 -6.83
N ARG A 212 20.42 -5.06 -7.71
CA ARG A 212 21.83 -5.19 -7.34
C ARG A 212 22.66 -3.90 -7.53
N GLY A 213 22.06 -2.77 -7.91
CA GLY A 213 22.73 -1.50 -8.13
C GLY A 213 22.20 -0.34 -7.27
N GLU A 214 22.83 0.84 -7.40
CA GLU A 214 22.47 2.08 -6.68
C GLU A 214 21.00 2.51 -6.85
N LEU A 215 20.39 2.16 -7.96
CA LEU A 215 18.98 2.45 -8.27
C LEU A 215 18.03 1.96 -7.16
N ARG A 216 18.30 0.83 -6.52
CA ARG A 216 17.46 0.25 -5.48
C ARG A 216 17.43 1.05 -4.18
N ARG A 217 18.56 1.61 -3.77
CA ARG A 217 18.66 2.37 -2.50
C ARG A 217 17.97 3.72 -2.61
N GLU A 218 18.12 4.41 -3.72
CA GLU A 218 17.46 5.71 -3.96
C GLU A 218 15.95 5.57 -4.13
N LEU A 219 15.51 4.53 -4.84
CA LEU A 219 14.11 4.33 -5.18
C LEU A 219 13.28 3.76 -4.03
N ALA A 220 13.84 2.94 -3.15
CA ALA A 220 13.20 2.55 -1.91
C ALA A 220 12.92 3.75 -0.99
N ARG A 221 13.73 4.81 -1.06
CA ARG A 221 13.50 6.09 -0.37
C ARG A 221 12.40 6.93 -1.04
N ALA A 222 12.20 6.79 -2.35
CA ALA A 222 11.18 7.52 -3.10
C ALA A 222 9.75 6.99 -2.88
N LEU A 223 9.59 5.74 -2.47
CA LEU A 223 8.27 5.17 -2.18
C LEU A 223 7.68 5.75 -0.89
N ARG A 224 6.39 6.12 -0.94
CA ARG A 224 5.63 6.78 0.16
C ARG A 224 5.84 6.15 1.54
N THR A 225 6.12 4.87 1.63
CA THR A 225 6.25 4.17 2.91
C THR A 225 7.65 3.65 3.22
N GLY A 226 8.57 3.61 2.26
CA GLY A 226 9.92 3.04 2.43
C GLY A 226 9.94 1.63 3.04
N ARG A 227 8.79 0.94 3.11
CA ARG A 227 8.59 -0.30 3.86
C ARG A 227 7.99 -1.39 3.00
N THR A 228 8.58 -2.54 3.06
CA THR A 228 8.09 -3.78 2.45
C THR A 228 6.94 -4.44 3.23
N ARG A 229 6.53 -3.92 4.40
CA ARG A 229 5.46 -4.50 5.26
C ARG A 229 4.54 -3.45 5.89
N ARG A 230 3.23 -3.74 5.85
CA ARG A 230 2.15 -2.97 6.51
C ARG A 230 2.17 -3.20 8.02
N ARG A 231 2.30 -2.14 8.85
CA ARG A 231 2.10 -2.21 10.31
C ARG A 231 0.65 -1.96 10.68
N PRO A 232 0.12 -2.63 11.74
CA PRO A 232 -1.21 -2.32 12.28
C PRO A 232 -1.24 -0.91 12.87
N HIS A 233 -2.40 -0.26 12.75
CA HIS A 233 -2.66 1.06 13.35
C HIS A 233 -2.58 0.94 14.89
N ARG A 234 -1.75 1.75 15.55
CA ARG A 234 -1.79 1.92 17.01
C ARG A 234 -2.87 2.95 17.33
N HIS A 235 -3.77 2.64 18.27
CA HIS A 235 -4.72 3.59 18.79
C HIS A 235 -3.98 4.77 19.44
N ALA A 236 -4.37 5.98 19.05
CA ALA A 236 -3.87 7.18 19.68
C ALA A 236 -4.49 7.33 21.08
N TYR A 237 -3.65 7.73 22.05
CA TYR A 237 -4.15 8.10 23.39
C TYR A 237 -5.15 9.26 23.26
N LYS A 238 -6.28 9.11 23.92
CA LYS A 238 -7.29 10.19 24.06
C LYS A 238 -6.66 11.37 24.81
N ARG A 239 -6.35 12.47 24.09
CA ARG A 239 -6.14 13.77 24.73
C ARG A 239 -7.51 14.33 25.10
N LEU A 240 -7.65 14.81 26.34
CA LEU A 240 -8.83 15.56 26.75
C LEU A 240 -8.92 16.83 25.90
N PRO A 241 -10.06 17.12 25.27
CA PRO A 241 -10.21 18.32 24.45
C PRO A 241 -10.15 19.54 25.37
N ARG A 242 -9.22 20.48 25.11
CA ARG A 242 -9.34 21.83 25.62
C ARG A 242 -10.47 22.50 24.86
N ALA A 243 -11.52 22.87 25.55
CA ALA A 243 -12.71 23.42 24.94
C ALA A 243 -12.39 24.78 24.29
N ILE A 244 -12.40 24.85 22.98
CA ILE A 244 -12.43 26.09 22.21
C ILE A 244 -13.85 26.65 22.38
N ARG A 245 -13.98 27.94 22.77
CA ARG A 245 -15.29 28.55 22.96
C ARG A 245 -15.91 28.96 21.64
N ASN A 246 -17.24 28.81 21.52
CA ASN A 246 -18.04 29.28 20.37
C ASN A 246 -17.61 28.71 19.01
N MET A 247 -17.33 27.42 18.96
CA MET A 247 -17.09 26.67 17.73
C MET A 247 -18.38 26.54 16.91
N VAL A 248 -18.29 26.78 15.60
CA VAL A 248 -19.33 26.38 14.63
C VAL A 248 -18.96 24.99 14.13
N MET A 249 -19.87 24.06 14.26
CA MET A 249 -19.56 22.68 13.91
C MET A 249 -19.68 22.42 12.41
N ILE A 250 -19.02 21.38 11.94
CA ILE A 250 -19.05 20.98 10.52
C ILE A 250 -20.46 20.66 10.01
N SER A 251 -21.40 20.31 10.92
CA SER A 251 -22.81 20.11 10.60
C SER A 251 -23.48 21.37 10.05
N ASP A 252 -23.02 22.54 10.48
CA ASP A 252 -23.59 23.85 10.13
C ASP A 252 -22.91 24.45 8.88
N ARG A 253 -21.95 23.71 8.30
CA ARG A 253 -21.26 24.11 7.06
C ARG A 253 -22.19 24.01 5.87
N PRO A 254 -22.16 24.97 4.90
CA PRO A 254 -22.97 24.92 3.68
C PRO A 254 -22.83 23.60 2.93
N ALA A 255 -23.95 23.09 2.41
CA ALA A 255 -23.99 21.80 1.69
C ALA A 255 -23.08 21.79 0.46
N GLU A 256 -22.90 22.93 -0.22
CA GLU A 256 -21.99 23.10 -1.36
C GLU A 256 -20.55 22.73 -1.05
N ALA A 257 -20.13 22.90 0.20
CA ALA A 257 -18.79 22.49 0.66
C ALA A 257 -18.66 20.97 0.77
N ALA A 258 -19.76 20.22 0.80
CA ALA A 258 -19.73 18.76 0.96
C ALA A 258 -19.44 18.02 -0.36
N ASP A 259 -20.03 18.44 -1.47
CA ASP A 259 -19.92 17.80 -2.77
C ASP A 259 -18.59 18.05 -3.51
N ARG A 260 -17.80 19.03 -3.03
CA ARG A 260 -16.52 19.43 -3.62
C ARG A 260 -16.60 19.99 -5.05
N ALA A 261 -17.78 20.36 -5.50
CA ALA A 261 -17.96 20.97 -6.80
C ALA A 261 -17.58 22.45 -6.76
N VAL A 262 -17.90 23.12 -5.65
CA VAL A 262 -17.64 24.54 -5.48
C VAL A 262 -16.24 24.75 -4.89
N PRO A 263 -15.36 25.51 -5.57
CA PRO A 263 -14.02 25.83 -5.05
C PRO A 263 -14.08 26.88 -3.94
N GLY A 264 -12.97 26.98 -3.18
CA GLY A 264 -12.82 27.96 -2.11
C GLY A 264 -13.07 27.41 -0.71
N HIS A 265 -13.36 26.14 -0.57
CA HIS A 265 -13.50 25.45 0.70
C HIS A 265 -12.21 24.72 1.06
N TRP A 266 -11.57 25.09 2.15
CA TRP A 266 -10.27 24.60 2.58
C TRP A 266 -10.36 23.65 3.76
N GLU A 267 -9.52 22.65 3.79
CA GLU A 267 -9.25 21.79 4.94
C GLU A 267 -7.86 22.14 5.49
N GLY A 268 -7.77 22.43 6.79
CA GLY A 268 -6.52 22.78 7.45
C GLY A 268 -6.12 21.80 8.55
N ASP A 269 -4.81 21.71 8.82
CA ASP A 269 -4.21 20.86 9.87
C ASP A 269 -2.77 21.29 10.15
N LEU A 270 -2.17 20.72 11.20
CA LEU A 270 -0.75 20.87 11.50
C LEU A 270 0.03 19.58 11.34
N ILE A 271 1.19 19.65 10.72
CA ILE A 271 2.20 18.58 10.81
C ILE A 271 3.13 18.92 11.97
N ILE A 272 3.03 18.15 13.04
CA ILE A 272 3.81 18.39 14.26
C ILE A 272 5.20 17.73 14.15
N GLY A 273 6.23 18.49 14.52
CA GLY A 273 7.63 18.09 14.59
C GLY A 273 8.02 17.37 15.88
N LYS A 274 9.33 17.26 16.12
CA LYS A 274 9.90 16.57 17.27
C LYS A 274 9.45 17.20 18.59
N GLY A 275 8.90 16.38 19.49
CA GLY A 275 8.49 16.82 20.82
C GLY A 275 7.34 17.83 20.85
N GLY A 276 6.68 18.10 19.73
CA GLY A 276 5.60 19.09 19.65
C GLY A 276 6.10 20.55 19.70
N LYS A 277 7.39 20.80 19.47
CA LYS A 277 7.98 22.13 19.57
C LYS A 277 7.83 22.95 18.29
N SER A 278 7.87 22.30 17.14
CA SER A 278 7.73 22.93 15.82
C SER A 278 6.58 22.34 15.04
N ALA A 279 6.03 23.09 14.09
CA ALA A 279 4.94 22.65 13.22
C ALA A 279 5.01 23.34 11.86
N ILE A 280 4.37 22.74 10.87
CA ILE A 280 4.05 23.33 9.58
C ILE A 280 2.54 23.23 9.42
N GLY A 281 1.87 24.32 9.12
CA GLY A 281 0.45 24.30 8.80
C GLY A 281 0.22 23.84 7.37
N THR A 282 -0.90 23.20 7.14
CA THR A 282 -1.31 22.70 5.82
C THR A 282 -2.72 23.19 5.50
N LEU A 283 -2.89 23.77 4.35
CA LEU A 283 -4.18 24.11 3.77
C LEU A 283 -4.37 23.34 2.48
N VAL A 284 -5.48 22.63 2.36
CA VAL A 284 -5.81 21.86 1.16
C VAL A 284 -7.17 22.32 0.65
N GLU A 285 -7.21 22.84 -0.57
CA GLU A 285 -8.46 23.19 -1.24
C GLU A 285 -9.18 21.90 -1.66
N ARG A 286 -10.48 21.83 -1.35
CA ARG A 286 -11.24 20.56 -1.42
C ARG A 286 -11.56 20.10 -2.82
N SER A 287 -11.83 21.02 -3.75
CA SER A 287 -12.18 20.75 -5.15
C SER A 287 -10.93 20.39 -5.98
N THR A 288 -9.92 21.24 -5.90
CA THR A 288 -8.69 21.14 -6.72
C THR A 288 -7.59 20.29 -6.10
N ARG A 289 -7.67 20.03 -4.77
CA ARG A 289 -6.58 19.40 -3.99
C ARG A 289 -5.31 20.24 -3.95
N TYR A 290 -5.40 21.53 -4.25
CA TYR A 290 -4.29 22.45 -4.17
C TYR A 290 -3.83 22.60 -2.72
N VAL A 291 -2.51 22.60 -2.53
CA VAL A 291 -1.88 22.62 -1.20
C VAL A 291 -1.14 23.92 -1.01
N MET A 292 -1.39 24.58 0.12
CA MET A 292 -0.55 25.67 0.64
C MET A 292 0.06 25.23 1.97
N LEU A 293 1.28 25.64 2.24
CA LEU A 293 1.97 25.35 3.50
C LEU A 293 2.17 26.65 4.27
N LEU A 294 1.84 26.61 5.56
CA LEU A 294 1.99 27.73 6.47
C LEU A 294 3.35 27.63 7.18
N HIS A 295 4.13 28.67 7.09
CA HIS A 295 5.39 28.78 7.81
C HIS A 295 5.13 29.27 9.26
N LEU A 296 5.54 28.46 10.25
CA LEU A 296 5.33 28.73 11.67
C LEU A 296 6.68 28.72 12.41
N PRO A 297 7.54 29.75 12.19
CA PRO A 297 8.92 29.74 12.70
C PRO A 297 9.00 29.82 14.23
N VAL A 298 8.03 30.49 14.86
CA VAL A 298 8.00 30.73 16.32
C VAL A 298 7.14 29.73 17.08
N GLY A 299 6.77 28.60 16.43
CA GLY A 299 5.90 27.59 16.99
C GLY A 299 4.44 27.75 16.55
N HIS A 300 3.56 26.92 17.12
CA HIS A 300 2.18 26.77 16.67
C HIS A 300 1.17 27.24 17.74
N SER A 301 1.42 28.38 18.35
CA SER A 301 0.43 29.05 19.22
C SER A 301 -0.80 29.49 18.41
N ALA A 302 -1.92 29.71 19.09
CA ALA A 302 -3.13 30.20 18.43
C ALA A 302 -2.91 31.55 17.69
N ALA A 303 -2.09 32.43 18.23
CA ALA A 303 -1.73 33.68 17.59
C ALA A 303 -0.88 33.48 16.34
N SER A 304 0.22 32.67 16.44
CA SER A 304 1.11 32.39 15.30
C SER A 304 0.36 31.66 14.17
N THR A 305 -0.53 30.73 14.52
CA THR A 305 -1.34 30.01 13.52
C THR A 305 -2.34 30.95 12.85
N ARG A 306 -3.02 31.82 13.60
CA ARG A 306 -3.90 32.83 13.05
C ARG A 306 -3.17 33.75 12.07
N ASP A 307 -2.02 34.28 12.45
CA ASP A 307 -1.29 35.27 11.63
C ASP A 307 -0.81 34.62 10.31
N ALA A 308 -0.28 33.41 10.37
CA ALA A 308 0.12 32.68 9.18
C ALA A 308 -1.09 32.28 8.27
N LEU A 309 -2.25 32.00 8.86
CA LEU A 309 -3.49 31.79 8.12
C LEU A 309 -3.98 33.05 7.43
N VAL A 310 -4.00 34.19 8.14
CA VAL A 310 -4.40 35.52 7.59
C VAL A 310 -3.51 35.88 6.41
N GLU A 311 -2.19 35.79 6.57
CA GLU A 311 -1.22 36.02 5.50
C GLU A 311 -1.51 35.16 4.27
N SER A 312 -1.61 33.85 4.46
CA SER A 312 -1.75 32.90 3.36
C SER A 312 -3.11 32.99 2.66
N VAL A 313 -4.21 33.12 3.41
CA VAL A 313 -5.56 33.29 2.85
C VAL A 313 -5.71 34.65 2.18
N GLY A 314 -5.02 35.70 2.68
CA GLY A 314 -4.99 37.04 2.09
C GLY A 314 -4.48 37.06 0.65
N THR A 315 -3.64 36.12 0.25
CA THR A 315 -3.12 35.99 -1.15
C THR A 315 -4.14 35.46 -2.13
N LEU A 316 -5.23 34.82 -1.66
CA LEU A 316 -6.24 34.22 -2.51
C LEU A 316 -7.26 35.26 -3.03
N PRO A 317 -7.80 35.06 -4.23
CA PRO A 317 -8.91 35.89 -4.70
C PRO A 317 -10.20 35.62 -3.87
N PRO A 318 -11.14 36.57 -3.80
CA PRO A 318 -12.33 36.48 -2.92
C PRO A 318 -13.16 35.18 -3.14
N HIS A 319 -13.36 34.77 -4.38
CA HIS A 319 -14.16 33.57 -4.70
C HIS A 319 -13.51 32.25 -4.22
N LEU A 320 -12.23 32.26 -3.85
CA LEU A 320 -11.52 31.13 -3.25
C LEU A 320 -11.38 31.23 -1.72
N ARG A 321 -12.08 32.18 -1.05
CA ARG A 321 -12.06 32.40 0.40
C ARG A 321 -13.43 32.09 1.02
N ARG A 322 -13.98 30.89 0.80
CA ARG A 322 -15.36 30.58 1.23
C ARG A 322 -15.45 30.00 2.63
N SER A 323 -14.63 29.04 2.99
CA SER A 323 -14.59 28.48 4.35
C SER A 323 -13.31 27.73 4.65
N LEU A 324 -13.01 27.61 5.94
CA LEU A 324 -11.93 26.79 6.47
C LEU A 324 -12.51 25.72 7.41
N THR A 325 -12.12 24.46 7.21
CA THR A 325 -12.47 23.36 8.12
C THR A 325 -11.22 22.91 8.87
N TRP A 326 -11.30 22.82 10.20
CA TRP A 326 -10.19 22.44 11.07
C TRP A 326 -10.64 21.43 12.13
N ASP A 327 -9.69 20.79 12.84
CA ASP A 327 -10.04 20.03 14.03
C ASP A 327 -10.18 20.92 15.28
N GLN A 328 -10.50 20.29 16.40
CA GLN A 328 -10.66 21.01 17.67
C GLN A 328 -9.31 21.22 18.40
N GLY A 329 -8.24 21.47 17.65
CA GLY A 329 -6.92 21.73 18.20
C GLY A 329 -6.79 23.12 18.83
N SER A 330 -6.04 23.23 19.92
CA SER A 330 -5.85 24.50 20.67
C SER A 330 -5.19 25.61 19.83
N GLU A 331 -4.53 25.26 18.73
CA GLU A 331 -3.95 26.19 17.76
C GLU A 331 -4.99 27.04 17.03
N MET A 332 -6.25 26.60 17.03
CA MET A 332 -7.39 27.35 16.46
C MET A 332 -8.20 28.14 17.50
N ALA A 333 -7.69 28.32 18.71
CA ALA A 333 -8.39 29.09 19.74
C ALA A 333 -8.62 30.58 19.33
N ALA A 334 -7.83 31.12 18.40
CA ALA A 334 -7.98 32.46 17.84
C ALA A 334 -8.83 32.51 16.55
N HIS A 335 -9.63 31.48 16.24
CA HIS A 335 -10.41 31.35 15.00
C HIS A 335 -11.35 32.56 14.74
N ARG A 336 -11.92 33.13 15.76
CA ARG A 336 -12.77 34.34 15.63
C ARG A 336 -12.00 35.52 15.09
N ALA A 337 -10.79 35.79 15.62
CA ALA A 337 -9.94 36.87 15.14
C ALA A 337 -9.50 36.62 13.69
N PHE A 338 -9.28 35.34 13.30
CA PHE A 338 -9.05 34.97 11.90
C PHE A 338 -10.27 35.29 11.03
N THR A 339 -11.48 34.87 11.44
CA THR A 339 -12.72 35.16 10.67
C THR A 339 -12.94 36.66 10.52
N VAL A 340 -12.74 37.46 11.59
CA VAL A 340 -12.87 38.91 11.52
C VAL A 340 -11.86 39.51 10.53
N ALA A 341 -10.64 39.01 10.49
CA ALA A 341 -9.58 39.54 9.63
C ALA A 341 -9.72 39.12 8.16
N THR A 342 -10.36 38.00 7.85
CA THR A 342 -10.37 37.41 6.50
C THR A 342 -11.76 37.28 5.89
N ASP A 343 -12.81 37.47 6.67
CA ASP A 343 -14.22 37.16 6.34
C ASP A 343 -14.46 35.67 5.97
N VAL A 344 -13.58 34.80 6.42
CA VAL A 344 -13.65 33.35 6.16
C VAL A 344 -14.17 32.60 7.39
N PRO A 345 -15.36 31.98 7.33
CA PRO A 345 -15.91 31.21 8.44
C PRO A 345 -15.10 29.93 8.67
N VAL A 346 -14.92 29.59 9.96
CA VAL A 346 -14.22 28.39 10.41
C VAL A 346 -15.21 27.35 10.94
N TYR A 347 -15.15 26.13 10.41
CA TYR A 347 -15.97 25.00 10.83
C TYR A 347 -15.10 23.94 11.50
N PHE A 348 -15.56 23.41 12.63
CA PHE A 348 -14.82 22.40 13.40
C PHE A 348 -15.35 20.99 13.17
N CYS A 349 -14.43 20.06 12.93
CA CYS A 349 -14.76 18.66 12.79
C CYS A 349 -15.25 18.06 14.12
N ASN A 350 -16.09 17.03 14.03
CA ASN A 350 -16.47 16.26 15.20
C ASN A 350 -15.25 15.54 15.80
N PRO A 351 -15.21 15.34 17.13
CA PRO A 351 -14.13 14.61 17.77
C PRO A 351 -14.01 13.19 17.18
N ALA A 352 -12.76 12.74 16.99
CA ALA A 352 -12.43 11.42 16.46
C ALA A 352 -12.98 11.10 15.04
N SER A 353 -13.25 12.13 14.22
CA SER A 353 -13.81 12.01 12.87
C SER A 353 -12.83 12.42 11.77
N PRO A 354 -11.69 11.71 11.60
CA PRO A 354 -10.64 12.08 10.62
C PRO A 354 -11.14 12.06 9.17
N TRP A 355 -12.17 11.25 8.86
CA TRP A 355 -12.76 11.19 7.51
C TRP A 355 -13.37 12.52 7.06
N GLN A 356 -13.74 13.42 7.97
CA GLN A 356 -14.26 14.75 7.66
C GLN A 356 -13.21 15.65 7.00
N ARG A 357 -11.91 15.35 7.18
CA ARG A 357 -10.76 16.03 6.57
C ARG A 357 -9.90 15.10 5.73
N GLY A 358 -10.52 14.19 4.98
CA GLY A 358 -9.82 13.14 4.22
C GLY A 358 -8.84 13.69 3.17
N SER A 359 -9.04 14.91 2.65
CA SER A 359 -8.11 15.55 1.71
C SER A 359 -6.82 15.92 2.41
N ASN A 360 -6.92 16.50 3.60
CA ASN A 360 -5.78 16.93 4.38
C ASN A 360 -5.00 15.73 4.95
N GLU A 361 -5.68 14.73 5.50
CA GLU A 361 -5.02 13.52 6.00
C GLU A 361 -4.17 12.83 4.91
N ASN A 362 -4.71 12.70 3.69
CA ASN A 362 -3.94 12.16 2.57
C ASN A 362 -2.73 13.03 2.21
N THR A 363 -2.89 14.34 2.20
CA THR A 363 -1.82 15.30 1.90
C THR A 363 -0.74 15.28 2.98
N ASN A 364 -1.12 15.26 4.26
CA ASN A 364 -0.18 15.11 5.38
C ASN A 364 0.63 13.81 5.27
N GLY A 365 -0.01 12.72 4.80
CA GLY A 365 0.69 11.47 4.50
C GLY A 365 1.74 11.60 3.39
N LEU A 366 1.54 12.47 2.39
CA LEU A 366 2.52 12.76 1.34
C LEU A 366 3.63 13.69 1.85
N LEU A 367 3.26 14.72 2.62
CA LEU A 367 4.20 15.67 3.22
C LEU A 367 5.21 14.99 4.14
N ARG A 368 4.87 13.85 4.75
CA ARG A 368 5.81 13.05 5.57
C ARG A 368 6.96 12.42 4.76
N GLN A 369 6.92 12.49 3.43
CA GLN A 369 8.09 12.15 2.60
C GLN A 369 9.15 13.27 2.60
N TYR A 370 8.73 14.52 2.87
CA TYR A 370 9.60 15.70 2.93
C TYR A 370 9.95 16.06 4.37
N PHE A 371 8.98 15.91 5.25
CA PHE A 371 9.02 16.26 6.67
C PHE A 371 8.78 15.00 7.52
N PRO A 372 9.81 14.16 7.73
CA PRO A 372 9.66 12.89 8.47
C PRO A 372 9.19 13.14 9.90
N LYS A 373 8.45 12.16 10.46
CA LYS A 373 8.04 12.23 11.87
C LYS A 373 9.26 12.20 12.79
N GLY A 374 9.27 13.08 13.80
CA GLY A 374 10.34 13.14 14.80
C GLY A 374 11.54 14.00 14.38
N THR A 375 11.46 14.72 13.25
CA THR A 375 12.42 15.76 12.87
C THR A 375 11.99 17.13 13.41
N ASP A 376 12.93 18.03 13.59
CA ASP A 376 12.63 19.44 13.82
C ASP A 376 12.13 20.05 12.52
N LEU A 377 11.07 20.84 12.59
CA LEU A 377 10.45 21.49 11.45
C LEU A 377 10.73 23.01 11.43
N SER A 378 11.34 23.57 12.46
CA SER A 378 11.70 24.99 12.54
C SER A 378 12.84 25.35 11.57
N ASP A 379 13.66 24.37 11.19
CA ASP A 379 14.79 24.59 10.27
C ASP A 379 14.36 24.84 8.81
N HIS A 380 13.07 24.67 8.50
CA HIS A 380 12.56 24.84 7.14
C HIS A 380 12.10 26.28 6.91
N THR A 381 12.72 26.93 5.91
CA THR A 381 12.36 28.28 5.49
C THR A 381 11.05 28.31 4.69
N ARG A 382 10.47 29.49 4.54
CA ARG A 382 9.27 29.72 3.71
C ARG A 382 9.48 29.24 2.28
N GLU A 383 10.62 29.59 1.67
CA GLU A 383 10.96 29.21 0.29
C GLU A 383 11.01 27.68 0.15
N ARG A 384 11.53 26.98 1.17
CA ARG A 384 11.55 25.51 1.17
C ARG A 384 10.14 24.94 1.21
N LEU A 385 9.24 25.51 1.98
CA LEU A 385 7.84 25.09 2.04
C LEU A 385 7.15 25.33 0.70
N ASP A 386 7.37 26.46 0.07
CA ASP A 386 6.79 26.81 -1.24
C ASP A 386 7.26 25.86 -2.35
N VAL A 387 8.55 25.48 -2.36
CA VAL A 387 9.07 24.46 -3.28
C VAL A 387 8.37 23.10 -3.06
N VAL A 388 8.18 22.68 -1.82
CA VAL A 388 7.51 21.41 -1.52
C VAL A 388 6.03 21.47 -1.91
N ALA A 389 5.35 22.58 -1.67
CA ALA A 389 3.97 22.80 -2.09
C ALA A 389 3.85 22.74 -3.63
N ALA A 390 4.74 23.41 -4.36
CA ALA A 390 4.81 23.39 -5.82
C ALA A 390 5.04 21.98 -6.36
N GLU A 391 5.97 21.21 -5.78
CA GLU A 391 6.18 19.80 -6.16
C GLU A 391 4.91 18.95 -5.94
N LEU A 392 4.18 19.11 -4.85
CA LEU A 392 2.94 18.39 -4.59
C LEU A 392 1.81 18.80 -5.53
N ASN A 393 1.74 20.09 -5.85
CA ASN A 393 0.74 20.67 -6.76
C ASN A 393 0.99 20.35 -8.23
N SER A 394 2.23 19.97 -8.60
CA SER A 394 2.59 19.52 -9.95
C SER A 394 2.31 18.03 -10.20
N ARG A 395 1.94 17.25 -9.18
CA ARG A 395 1.71 15.80 -9.32
C ARG A 395 0.30 15.50 -9.84
N PRO A 396 0.15 14.70 -10.93
CA PRO A 396 -1.16 14.25 -11.38
C PRO A 396 -1.92 13.52 -10.29
N ARG A 397 -3.23 13.77 -10.16
CA ARG A 397 -4.09 13.13 -9.18
C ARG A 397 -5.17 12.31 -9.85
N LYS A 398 -5.26 11.03 -9.50
CA LYS A 398 -6.30 10.13 -10.03
C LYS A 398 -7.71 10.66 -9.76
N THR A 399 -7.92 11.27 -8.59
CA THR A 399 -9.21 11.89 -8.20
C THR A 399 -9.56 13.14 -9.00
N LEU A 400 -8.62 13.71 -9.73
CA LEU A 400 -8.81 14.86 -10.62
C LEU A 400 -8.78 14.45 -12.11
N GLY A 401 -9.04 13.19 -12.43
CA GLY A 401 -8.92 12.71 -13.80
C GLY A 401 -7.49 12.77 -14.35
N TRP A 402 -6.49 12.70 -13.48
CA TRP A 402 -5.06 12.83 -13.78
C TRP A 402 -4.58 14.23 -14.14
N GLU A 403 -5.39 15.24 -13.90
CA GLU A 403 -4.93 16.62 -13.85
C GLU A 403 -4.11 16.87 -12.58
N THR A 404 -3.26 17.91 -12.62
CA THR A 404 -2.54 18.36 -11.42
C THR A 404 -3.39 19.35 -10.63
N PRO A 405 -3.19 19.46 -9.31
CA PRO A 405 -3.82 20.50 -8.49
C PRO A 405 -3.58 21.91 -9.04
N ALA A 406 -2.37 22.20 -9.53
CA ALA A 406 -2.02 23.49 -10.11
C ALA A 406 -2.82 23.79 -11.40
N GLU A 407 -2.94 22.80 -12.32
CA GLU A 407 -3.76 22.95 -13.54
C GLU A 407 -5.23 23.20 -13.21
N ARG A 408 -5.78 22.50 -12.20
CA ARG A 408 -7.17 22.69 -11.78
C ARG A 408 -7.39 24.06 -11.17
N LEU A 409 -6.48 24.52 -10.32
CA LEU A 409 -6.58 25.87 -9.73
C LEU A 409 -6.47 26.95 -10.81
N ALA A 410 -5.51 26.82 -11.74
CA ALA A 410 -5.33 27.77 -12.85
C ALA A 410 -6.60 27.90 -13.72
N LYS A 411 -7.27 26.78 -14.00
CA LYS A 411 -8.54 26.79 -14.74
C LYS A 411 -9.64 27.55 -14.00
N LEU A 412 -9.71 27.45 -12.66
CA LEU A 412 -10.68 28.17 -11.87
C LEU A 412 -10.38 29.67 -11.85
N LEU A 413 -9.11 30.04 -11.75
CA LEU A 413 -8.71 31.44 -11.81
C LEU A 413 -9.02 32.07 -13.17
N ALA A 414 -8.80 31.32 -14.26
CA ALA A 414 -9.11 31.80 -15.61
C ALA A 414 -10.61 31.91 -15.92
N ALA A 415 -11.45 31.08 -15.29
CA ALA A 415 -12.89 31.09 -15.48
C ALA A 415 -13.61 32.20 -14.70
N SER A 416 -12.90 32.91 -13.80
CA SER A 416 -13.42 33.95 -12.94
C SER A 416 -13.08 35.36 -13.44
N ASN A 417 -12.31 35.46 -14.51
CA ASN A 417 -12.04 36.68 -15.30
C ASN A 417 -12.91 36.71 -16.54
#